data_82cd664ef8c53c8bb05bd5534d56a7b6
#
_entry.id   82cd664ef8c53c8bb05bd5534d56a7b6
#
_cell.length_a   1.000
_cell.length_b   1.000
_cell.length_c   1.000
_cell.angle_alpha   90.00
_cell.angle_beta   90.00
_cell.angle_gamma   90.00
#
_symmetry.space_group_name_H-M   'P 1'
#
loop_
_entity.id
_entity.type
_entity.pdbx_description
1 polymer ?
#
loop_
_entity_poly.entity_id
_entity_poly.type
_entity_poly.pdbx_seq_one_letter_code
_entity_poly.pdbx_strand_id
1 'polypeptide(L)'
;LLDTGGVDAEERVRLLHQALDEGNAQELRLAAHSFKGSCSNMGAVLLAGLCKELEDAGRREALELAQALIEQIEREFAIVRILFKSERQRYRV
;
A
#
# COMPACT_ATOMS: atom_id res chain seq x y z
N LEU A 1 -11.29 3.96 -16.53
CA LEU A 1 -11.83 4.09 -15.18
C LEU A 1 -11.45 2.92 -14.27
N LEU A 2 -11.46 1.72 -14.83
CA LEU A 2 -11.13 0.52 -14.07
C LEU A 2 -9.65 0.42 -13.73
N ASP A 3 -8.81 1.06 -14.52
CA ASP A 3 -7.37 1.03 -14.30
C ASP A 3 -6.89 2.12 -13.37
N THR A 4 -7.75 3.08 -13.07
CA THR A 4 -7.41 4.20 -12.21
C THR A 4 -6.95 3.73 -10.82
N GLY A 5 -7.62 2.72 -10.28
CA GLY A 5 -7.27 2.17 -8.98
C GLY A 5 -5.89 1.53 -8.93
N GLY A 6 -5.50 0.83 -10.01
CA GLY A 6 -4.19 0.19 -10.10
C GLY A 6 -3.06 1.21 -10.21
N VAL A 7 -3.25 2.22 -11.05
CA VAL A 7 -2.27 3.30 -11.19
C VAL A 7 -2.13 4.06 -9.88
N ASP A 8 -3.25 4.34 -9.23
CA ASP A 8 -3.25 5.05 -7.96
C ASP A 8 -2.49 4.26 -6.89
N ALA A 9 -2.68 2.94 -6.84
CA ALA A 9 -2.01 2.10 -5.86
C ALA A 9 -0.50 2.05 -6.08
N GLU A 10 -0.07 1.96 -7.34
CA GLU A 10 1.34 1.99 -7.68
C GLU A 10 1.97 3.33 -7.28
N GLU A 11 1.27 4.41 -7.51
CA GLU A 11 1.72 5.74 -7.10
C GLU A 11 1.82 5.84 -5.59
N ARG A 12 0.89 5.26 -4.86
CA ARG A 12 0.92 5.28 -3.40
C ARG A 12 2.12 4.51 -2.85
N VAL A 13 2.45 3.36 -3.45
CA VAL A 13 3.63 2.59 -3.06
C VAL A 13 4.89 3.41 -3.34
N ARG A 14 4.94 4.08 -4.48
CA ARG A 14 6.08 4.94 -4.83
C ARG A 14 6.27 6.05 -3.79
N LEU A 15 5.17 6.65 -3.34
CA LEU A 15 5.23 7.71 -2.33
C LEU A 15 5.76 7.18 -0.99
N LEU A 16 5.42 5.95 -0.63
CA LEU A 16 5.95 5.32 0.56
C LEU A 16 7.47 5.17 0.49
N HIS A 17 7.97 4.69 -0.65
CA HIS A 17 9.41 4.55 -0.86
C HIS A 17 10.11 5.90 -0.84
N GLN A 18 9.50 6.89 -1.46
CA GLN A 18 10.09 8.24 -1.49
C GLN A 18 10.21 8.80 -0.09
N ALA A 19 9.16 8.70 0.72
CA ALA A 19 9.17 9.21 2.08
C ALA A 19 10.22 8.48 2.93
N LEU A 20 10.36 7.16 2.73
CA LEU A 20 11.36 6.39 3.45
C LEU A 20 12.77 6.80 3.05
N ASP A 21 13.02 6.96 1.76
CA ASP A 21 14.34 7.36 1.24
C ASP A 21 14.75 8.75 1.75
N GLU A 22 13.79 9.64 1.92
CA GLU A 22 14.02 10.97 2.44
C GLU A 22 14.12 11.01 3.97
N GLY A 23 13.84 9.90 4.61
CA GLY A 23 13.82 9.84 6.08
C GLY A 23 12.71 10.68 6.68
N ASN A 24 11.63 10.93 5.93
CA ASN A 24 10.54 11.79 6.35
C ASN A 24 9.43 10.96 6.97
N ALA A 25 9.50 10.78 8.28
CA ALA A 25 8.56 9.94 9.02
C ALA A 25 7.13 10.48 8.97
N GLN A 26 6.96 11.80 8.96
CA GLN A 26 5.63 12.39 8.90
C GLN A 26 4.97 12.14 7.55
N GLU A 27 5.71 12.34 6.46
CA GLU A 27 5.19 12.03 5.12
C GLU A 27 4.88 10.56 4.98
N LEU A 28 5.73 9.69 5.55
CA LEU A 28 5.50 8.26 5.54
C LEU A 28 4.19 7.93 6.25
N ARG A 29 3.95 8.53 7.40
CA ARG A 29 2.72 8.32 8.17
C ARG A 29 1.49 8.75 7.37
N LEU A 30 1.56 9.92 6.73
CA LEU A 30 0.44 10.44 5.94
C LEU A 30 0.17 9.58 4.71
N ALA A 31 1.22 9.16 4.03
CA ALA A 31 1.08 8.29 2.85
C ALA A 31 0.48 6.93 3.24
N ALA A 32 0.92 6.36 4.35
CA ALA A 32 0.38 5.09 4.84
C ALA A 32 -1.09 5.23 5.23
N HIS A 33 -1.46 6.34 5.87
CA HIS A 33 -2.84 6.60 6.25
C HIS A 33 -3.74 6.66 5.02
N SER A 34 -3.31 7.37 4.00
CA SER A 34 -4.05 7.48 2.75
C SER A 34 -4.20 6.13 2.06
N PHE A 35 -3.12 5.35 2.01
CA PHE A 35 -3.14 4.03 1.40
C PHE A 35 -4.07 3.09 2.18
N LYS A 36 -4.06 3.17 3.50
CA LYS A 36 -4.94 2.37 4.35
C LYS A 36 -6.40 2.59 3.96
N GLY A 37 -6.79 3.86 3.76
CA GLY A 37 -8.15 4.19 3.34
C GLY A 37 -8.52 3.54 2.02
N SER A 38 -7.62 3.58 1.04
CA SER A 38 -7.84 2.96 -0.25
C SER A 38 -7.98 1.44 -0.14
N CYS A 39 -7.13 0.81 0.67
CA CYS A 39 -7.19 -0.64 0.86
C CYS A 39 -8.50 -1.06 1.53
N SER A 40 -8.94 -0.28 2.52
CA SER A 40 -10.21 -0.56 3.19
C SER A 40 -11.38 -0.46 2.22
N ASN A 41 -11.37 0.53 1.34
CA ASN A 41 -12.41 0.70 0.34
C ASN A 41 -12.47 -0.46 -0.65
N MET A 42 -11.33 -1.06 -0.93
CA MET A 42 -11.26 -2.23 -1.83
C MET A 42 -11.55 -3.54 -1.12
N GLY A 43 -11.72 -3.53 0.19
CA GLY A 43 -11.91 -4.74 0.98
C GLY A 43 -10.63 -5.53 1.20
N ALA A 44 -9.48 -4.93 0.98
CA ALA A 44 -8.19 -5.59 1.17
C ALA A 44 -7.76 -5.47 2.63
N VAL A 45 -8.34 -6.32 3.47
CA VAL A 45 -8.19 -6.24 4.93
C VAL A 45 -6.75 -6.41 5.39
N LEU A 46 -6.03 -7.36 4.81
CA LEU A 46 -4.64 -7.60 5.18
C LEU A 46 -3.75 -6.41 4.83
N LEU A 47 -3.93 -5.86 3.64
CA LEU A 47 -3.18 -4.68 3.22
C LEU A 47 -3.50 -3.48 4.10
N ALA A 48 -4.78 -3.30 4.42
CA ALA A 48 -5.19 -2.20 5.31
C ALA A 48 -4.52 -2.33 6.68
N GLY A 49 -4.42 -3.55 7.20
CA GLY A 49 -3.75 -3.81 8.47
C GLY A 49 -2.26 -3.50 8.41
N LEU A 50 -1.59 -3.86 7.32
CA LEU A 50 -0.17 -3.56 7.13
C LEU A 50 0.05 -2.05 7.02
N CYS A 51 -0.83 -1.35 6.33
CA CYS A 51 -0.73 0.10 6.21
C CYS A 51 -0.92 0.78 7.57
N LYS A 52 -1.79 0.24 8.42
CA LYS A 52 -1.96 0.76 9.76
C LYS A 52 -0.68 0.59 10.59
N GLU A 53 -0.05 -0.56 10.49
CA GLU A 53 1.22 -0.80 11.17
C GLU A 53 2.29 0.16 10.66
N LEU A 54 2.31 0.42 9.36
CA LEU A 54 3.24 1.36 8.76
C LEU A 54 2.98 2.78 9.24
N GLU A 55 1.72 3.15 9.36
CA GLU A 55 1.34 4.45 9.90
C GLU A 55 1.89 4.62 11.32
N ASP A 56 1.74 3.60 12.14
CA ASP A 56 2.28 3.60 13.51
C ASP A 56 3.79 3.67 13.52
N ALA A 57 4.46 2.95 12.62
CA ALA A 57 5.92 3.00 12.50
C ALA A 57 6.37 4.42 12.14
N GLY A 58 5.66 5.09 11.26
CA GLY A 58 5.96 6.49 10.92
C GLY A 58 5.78 7.41 12.11
N ARG A 59 4.71 7.19 12.87
CA ARG A 59 4.45 8.00 14.07
C ARG A 59 5.58 7.87 15.10
N ARG A 60 6.14 6.66 15.23
CA ARG A 60 7.22 6.38 16.18
C ARG A 60 8.60 6.60 15.58
N GLU A 61 8.66 7.02 14.34
CA GLU A 61 9.89 7.25 13.59
C GLU A 61 10.77 5.99 13.52
N ALA A 62 10.14 4.82 13.46
CA ALA A 62 10.81 3.53 13.36
C ALA A 62 11.03 3.18 11.89
N LEU A 63 12.01 3.83 11.25
CA LEU A 63 12.22 3.73 9.81
C LEU A 63 12.66 2.34 9.36
N GLU A 64 13.40 1.62 10.19
CA GLU A 64 13.82 0.25 9.84
C GLU A 64 12.61 -0.69 9.78
N LEU A 65 11.71 -0.56 10.75
CA LEU A 65 10.47 -1.32 10.75
C LEU A 65 9.61 -0.91 9.55
N ALA A 66 9.58 0.38 9.24
CA ALA A 66 8.83 0.88 8.10
C ALA A 66 9.30 0.25 6.80
N GLN A 67 10.61 0.10 6.62
CA GLN A 67 11.15 -0.52 5.40
C GLN A 67 10.66 -1.96 5.25
N ALA A 68 10.69 -2.74 6.32
CA ALA A 68 10.22 -4.12 6.29
C ALA A 68 8.72 -4.19 5.97
N LEU A 69 7.95 -3.27 6.54
CA LEU A 69 6.50 -3.23 6.29
C LEU A 69 6.18 -2.84 4.85
N ILE A 70 6.93 -1.91 4.27
CA ILE A 70 6.73 -1.52 2.87
C ILE A 70 6.99 -2.71 1.94
N GLU A 71 8.05 -3.47 2.20
CA GLU A 71 8.35 -4.66 1.40
C GLU A 71 7.22 -5.68 1.50
N GLN A 72 6.67 -5.85 2.68
CA GLN A 72 5.57 -6.78 2.90
C GLN A 72 4.30 -6.29 2.19
N ILE A 73 4.03 -5.00 2.25
CA ILE A 73 2.90 -4.39 1.54
C ILE A 73 3.02 -4.62 0.04
N GLU A 74 4.21 -4.45 -0.51
CA GLU A 74 4.43 -4.67 -1.94
C GLU A 74 4.15 -6.11 -2.34
N ARG A 75 4.59 -7.07 -1.54
CA ARG A 75 4.35 -8.48 -1.82
C ARG A 75 2.85 -8.81 -1.80
N GLU A 76 2.16 -8.32 -0.78
CA GLU A 76 0.71 -8.56 -0.67
C GLU A 76 -0.06 -7.85 -1.78
N PHE A 77 0.37 -6.65 -2.13
CA PHE A 77 -0.27 -5.91 -3.22
C PHE A 77 -0.11 -6.64 -4.55
N ALA A 78 1.06 -7.23 -4.79
CA ALA A 78 1.29 -8.00 -6.01
C ALA A 78 0.34 -9.20 -6.10
N ILE A 79 0.11 -9.88 -4.98
CA ILE A 79 -0.83 -11.01 -4.91
C ILE A 79 -2.24 -10.55 -5.22
N VAL A 80 -2.68 -9.46 -4.62
CA VAL A 80 -4.01 -8.91 -4.83
C VAL A 80 -4.21 -8.52 -6.31
N ARG A 81 -3.19 -7.92 -6.91
CA ARG A 81 -3.25 -7.55 -8.33
C ARG A 81 -3.43 -8.77 -9.23
N ILE A 82 -2.72 -9.84 -8.92
CA ILE A 82 -2.83 -11.08 -9.70
C ILE A 82 -4.23 -11.65 -9.59
N LEU A 83 -4.78 -11.66 -8.38
CA LEU A 83 -6.13 -12.18 -8.15
C LEU A 83 -7.18 -11.36 -8.91
N PHE A 84 -7.07 -10.03 -8.88
CA PHE A 84 -7.98 -9.18 -9.62
C PHE A 84 -7.87 -9.40 -11.13
N LYS A 85 -6.69 -9.59 -11.64
CA LYS A 85 -6.50 -9.90 -13.06
C LYS A 85 -7.14 -11.22 -13.44
N SER A 86 -6.98 -12.25 -12.62
CA SER A 86 -7.61 -13.54 -12.84
C SER A 86 -9.13 -13.42 -12.89
N GLU A 87 -9.69 -12.67 -11.94
CA GLU A 87 -11.13 -12.44 -11.90
C GLU A 87 -11.63 -11.76 -13.17
N ARG A 88 -10.94 -10.73 -13.61
CA ARG A 88 -11.29 -10.03 -14.85
C ARG A 88 -11.28 -10.95 -16.06
N GLN A 89 -10.25 -11.77 -16.18
CA GLN A 89 -10.15 -12.70 -17.30
C GLN A 89 -11.26 -13.74 -17.27
N ARG A 90 -11.66 -14.15 -16.08
CA ARG A 90 -12.72 -15.13 -15.92
C ARG A 90 -14.06 -14.60 -16.45
N TYR A 91 -14.33 -13.33 -16.29
CA TYR A 91 -15.60 -12.72 -16.69
C TYR A 91 -15.59 -12.15 -18.09
N ARG A 92 -14.49 -12.29 -18.80
CA ARG A 92 -14.31 -11.67 -20.10
C ARG A 92 -14.75 -12.55 -21.26
N VAL A 93 -15.25 -13.71 -20.99
CA VAL A 93 -15.69 -14.65 -22.03
C VAL A 93 -17.15 -14.36 -22.51
#